data_239b62a2bd6fca697300ea4ff941db2f
#
_entry.id   239b62a2bd6fca697300ea4ff941db2f
#
_cell.length_a   1.000
_cell.length_b   1.000
_cell.length_c   1.000
_cell.angle_alpha   90.00
_cell.angle_beta   90.00
_cell.angle_gamma   90.00
#
_symmetry.space_group_name_H-M   'P 1'
#
loop_
_entity.id
_entity.type
_entity.pdbx_description
1 polymer ?
#
loop_
_entity_poly.entity_id
_entity_poly.type
_entity_poly.pdbx_seq_one_letter_code
_entity_poly.pdbx_strand_id
1 'polypeptide(L)'
;VNPRVYGAAHRLAELGAGSGARVAIDSPEPLDWLRGADLLGAASLIVDPAWTESERAAVFADVCPDVTVTGTPRPCPEPVARQGDESSWFYLSTTSGSSGTPKVLVRTRESWTLSFAALGRVEHPVLVPGKLSSSLFLFGALHALWCGDEPVLRPRLRLADARTARTVHLVPAMLHGLLAELERHGGPCALRTVVCGGAHLGAELRERFAAVLPDAELLEYYGAAEHSLIALGVGELRPVPEAELDIRDGELWVRSPLACSGHLRSGRFHPAPEWSSVGDRVSIADGVLTVHGRGSAMLSTGGVLVPAEEVESVLRAVPGVDDALVIGTPHPALGTLVTAIVQAEQPPSVRELRAAVRSGLAPAKRPRRWLVTKSLPRTSSGKPARSLVTDRLAEGIFDGETLR
;
A
#
# COMPACT_ATOMS: atom_id res chain seq x y z
N VAL A 1 -8.04 -23.23 15.70
CA VAL A 1 -7.14 -22.87 14.58
C VAL A 1 -7.39 -23.84 13.41
N ASN A 2 -7.43 -23.29 12.19
CA ASN A 2 -7.64 -24.08 10.97
C ASN A 2 -6.54 -25.15 10.80
N PRO A 3 -6.86 -26.44 10.50
CA PRO A 3 -5.88 -27.50 10.28
C PRO A 3 -4.82 -27.19 9.22
N ARG A 4 -5.11 -26.35 8.22
CA ARG A 4 -4.12 -25.89 7.24
C ARG A 4 -3.02 -25.01 7.87
N VAL A 5 -3.35 -24.22 8.90
CA VAL A 5 -2.38 -23.41 9.64
C VAL A 5 -1.41 -24.29 10.40
N TYR A 6 -1.90 -25.37 11.04
CA TYR A 6 -1.03 -26.36 11.69
C TYR A 6 -0.16 -27.08 10.67
N GLY A 7 -0.75 -27.49 9.53
CA GLY A 7 0.01 -28.10 8.44
C GLY A 7 1.09 -27.19 7.84
N ALA A 8 0.81 -25.88 7.74
CA ALA A 8 1.81 -24.89 7.36
C ALA A 8 2.94 -24.82 8.37
N ALA A 9 2.62 -24.77 9.68
CA ALA A 9 3.63 -24.71 10.74
C ALA A 9 4.50 -25.98 10.76
N HIS A 10 3.91 -27.17 10.68
CA HIS A 10 4.68 -28.44 10.61
C HIS A 10 5.60 -28.43 9.39
N ARG A 11 5.07 -28.07 8.21
CA ARG A 11 5.87 -28.04 6.98
C ARG A 11 7.02 -27.03 7.05
N LEU A 12 6.79 -25.86 7.62
CA LEU A 12 7.84 -24.88 7.84
C LEU A 12 8.92 -25.37 8.81
N ALA A 13 8.53 -26.03 9.90
CA ALA A 13 9.46 -26.62 10.86
C ALA A 13 10.31 -27.73 10.20
N GLU A 14 9.71 -28.61 9.37
CA GLU A 14 10.44 -29.62 8.58
C GLU A 14 11.48 -28.99 7.63
N LEU A 15 11.20 -27.78 7.12
CA LEU A 15 12.10 -27.02 6.26
C LEU A 15 13.16 -26.23 7.04
N GLY A 16 13.15 -26.34 8.39
CA GLY A 16 14.11 -25.69 9.26
C GLY A 16 13.70 -24.30 9.75
N ALA A 17 12.47 -23.86 9.49
CA ALA A 17 11.99 -22.59 10.06
C ALA A 17 11.63 -22.75 11.55
N GLY A 18 12.03 -21.77 12.35
CA GLY A 18 11.73 -21.68 13.77
C GLY A 18 11.67 -20.21 14.20
N SER A 19 11.76 -19.96 15.50
CA SER A 19 11.71 -18.59 16.03
C SER A 19 12.81 -17.72 15.42
N GLY A 20 12.43 -16.55 14.91
CA GLY A 20 13.32 -15.59 14.24
C GLY A 20 13.63 -15.90 12.78
N ALA A 21 13.19 -17.04 12.24
CA ALA A 21 13.34 -17.37 10.83
C ALA A 21 12.56 -16.39 9.93
N ARG A 22 13.02 -16.21 8.70
CA ARG A 22 12.41 -15.38 7.66
C ARG A 22 11.85 -16.28 6.57
N VAL A 23 10.55 -16.24 6.40
CA VAL A 23 9.82 -17.11 5.46
C VAL A 23 9.32 -16.28 4.29
N ALA A 24 9.76 -16.60 3.07
CA ALA A 24 9.18 -16.05 1.86
C ALA A 24 8.01 -16.93 1.41
N ILE A 25 6.83 -16.34 1.26
CA ILE A 25 5.58 -17.02 0.90
C ILE A 25 5.22 -16.64 -0.52
N ASP A 26 5.50 -17.51 -1.48
CA ASP A 26 5.15 -17.39 -2.89
C ASP A 26 3.97 -18.32 -3.20
N SER A 27 2.82 -17.97 -2.69
CA SER A 27 1.62 -18.80 -2.68
C SER A 27 0.37 -18.01 -3.06
N PRO A 28 -0.58 -18.63 -3.81
CA PRO A 28 -1.88 -18.01 -4.06
C PRO A 28 -2.76 -17.92 -2.80
N GLU A 29 -2.47 -18.73 -1.77
CA GLU A 29 -3.16 -18.75 -0.48
C GLU A 29 -2.17 -18.46 0.66
N PRO A 30 -1.63 -17.22 0.78
CA PRO A 30 -0.52 -16.95 1.69
C PRO A 30 -0.93 -16.88 3.16
N LEU A 31 -2.24 -16.71 3.47
CA LEU A 31 -2.71 -16.45 4.83
C LEU A 31 -2.45 -17.61 5.78
N ASP A 32 -2.68 -18.85 5.35
CA ASP A 32 -2.43 -20.04 6.19
C ASP A 32 -0.92 -20.26 6.43
N TRP A 33 -0.08 -19.97 5.43
CA TRP A 33 1.38 -19.98 5.59
C TRP A 33 1.86 -18.94 6.58
N LEU A 34 1.37 -17.70 6.47
CA LEU A 34 1.72 -16.61 7.38
C LEU A 34 1.32 -16.94 8.82
N ARG A 35 0.10 -17.46 9.02
CA ARG A 35 -0.38 -17.89 10.34
C ARG A 35 0.43 -19.06 10.90
N GLY A 36 0.86 -19.98 10.05
CA GLY A 36 1.73 -21.09 10.43
C GLY A 36 3.14 -20.64 10.82
N ALA A 37 3.71 -19.70 10.06
CA ALA A 37 4.99 -19.07 10.41
C ALA A 37 4.91 -18.33 11.75
N ASP A 38 3.80 -17.62 11.98
CA ASP A 38 3.51 -16.93 13.22
C ASP A 38 3.44 -17.85 14.45
N LEU A 39 2.90 -19.07 14.30
CA LEU A 39 2.95 -20.06 15.38
C LEU A 39 4.39 -20.45 15.73
N LEU A 40 5.29 -20.46 14.78
CA LEU A 40 6.71 -20.78 14.98
C LEU A 40 7.54 -19.57 15.44
N GLY A 41 6.96 -18.37 15.56
CA GLY A 41 7.70 -17.15 15.85
C GLY A 41 8.59 -16.69 14.69
N ALA A 42 8.24 -17.07 13.47
CA ALA A 42 8.94 -16.68 12.24
C ALA A 42 8.27 -15.48 11.56
N ALA A 43 9.07 -14.64 10.92
CA ALA A 43 8.60 -13.49 10.15
C ALA A 43 8.26 -13.88 8.71
N SER A 44 7.16 -13.36 8.18
CA SER A 44 6.67 -13.68 6.84
C SER A 44 6.83 -12.54 5.85
N LEU A 45 7.41 -12.81 4.69
CA LEU A 45 7.35 -11.99 3.49
C LEU A 45 6.31 -12.60 2.54
N ILE A 46 5.25 -11.89 2.19
CA ILE A 46 4.34 -12.33 1.11
C ILE A 46 4.88 -11.78 -0.20
N VAL A 47 5.23 -12.68 -1.12
CA VAL A 47 5.76 -12.33 -2.44
C VAL A 47 4.64 -11.77 -3.31
N ASP A 48 4.84 -10.56 -3.87
CA ASP A 48 3.88 -10.01 -4.81
C ASP A 48 4.12 -10.58 -6.21
N PRO A 49 3.14 -11.27 -6.81
CA PRO A 49 3.28 -11.81 -8.16
C PRO A 49 3.40 -10.73 -9.25
N ALA A 50 3.21 -9.46 -8.90
CA ALA A 50 3.38 -8.34 -9.82
C ALA A 50 4.81 -7.77 -9.85
N TRP A 51 5.69 -8.19 -8.95
CA TRP A 51 7.08 -7.76 -9.00
C TRP A 51 7.76 -8.19 -10.30
N THR A 52 8.60 -7.33 -10.82
CA THR A 52 9.56 -7.69 -11.86
C THR A 52 10.62 -8.63 -11.25
N GLU A 53 11.34 -9.34 -12.10
CA GLU A 53 12.44 -10.21 -11.66
C GLU A 53 13.50 -9.42 -10.86
N SER A 54 13.80 -8.19 -11.29
CA SER A 54 14.74 -7.29 -10.61
C SER A 54 14.23 -6.86 -9.22
N GLU A 55 12.95 -6.48 -9.09
CA GLU A 55 12.34 -6.12 -7.81
C GLU A 55 12.33 -7.31 -6.86
N ARG A 56 11.96 -8.49 -7.37
CA ARG A 56 11.98 -9.73 -6.59
C ARG A 56 13.39 -10.04 -6.08
N ALA A 57 14.39 -10.00 -6.96
CA ALA A 57 15.78 -10.25 -6.59
C ALA A 57 16.28 -9.26 -5.52
N ALA A 58 15.95 -7.98 -5.65
CA ALA A 58 16.31 -6.96 -4.68
C ALA A 58 15.68 -7.20 -3.30
N VAL A 59 14.37 -7.51 -3.25
CA VAL A 59 13.67 -7.83 -1.99
C VAL A 59 14.24 -9.09 -1.35
N PHE A 60 14.51 -10.14 -2.14
CA PHE A 60 15.11 -11.37 -1.62
C PHE A 60 16.54 -11.16 -1.10
N ALA A 61 17.33 -10.28 -1.74
CA ALA A 61 18.66 -9.89 -1.24
C ALA A 61 18.57 -9.12 0.09
N ASP A 62 17.53 -8.31 0.29
CA ASP A 62 17.32 -7.57 1.53
C ASP A 62 16.75 -8.44 2.65
N VAL A 63 15.83 -9.36 2.33
CA VAL A 63 15.23 -10.27 3.31
C VAL A 63 16.18 -11.41 3.68
N CYS A 64 16.92 -11.98 2.72
CA CYS A 64 17.68 -13.22 2.87
C CYS A 64 16.81 -14.31 3.54
N PRO A 65 15.72 -14.79 2.89
CA PRO A 65 14.81 -15.73 3.52
C PRO A 65 15.49 -17.07 3.80
N ASP A 66 15.25 -17.62 5.00
CA ASP A 66 15.74 -18.95 5.40
C ASP A 66 14.97 -20.06 4.69
N VAL A 67 13.66 -19.80 4.47
CA VAL A 67 12.74 -20.76 3.81
C VAL A 67 11.88 -20.01 2.80
N THR A 68 11.68 -20.64 1.64
CA THR A 68 10.68 -20.19 0.65
C THR A 68 9.67 -21.29 0.44
N VAL A 69 8.37 -20.96 0.55
CA VAL A 69 7.26 -21.89 0.33
C VAL A 69 6.40 -21.46 -0.85
N THR A 70 5.86 -22.48 -1.55
CA THR A 70 4.97 -22.31 -2.70
C THR A 70 3.74 -23.18 -2.53
N GLY A 71 2.68 -22.91 -3.29
CA GLY A 71 1.45 -23.70 -3.26
C GLY A 71 0.68 -23.58 -1.94
N THR A 72 -0.27 -24.48 -1.71
CA THR A 72 -1.17 -24.47 -0.55
C THR A 72 -0.69 -25.46 0.51
N PRO A 73 -0.69 -25.12 1.81
CA PRO A 73 -0.30 -26.04 2.86
C PRO A 73 -1.30 -27.16 3.00
N ARG A 74 -0.79 -28.40 3.23
CA ARG A 74 -1.64 -29.56 3.49
C ARG A 74 -2.22 -29.46 4.90
N PRO A 75 -3.49 -29.81 5.13
CA PRO A 75 -4.06 -29.85 6.46
C PRO A 75 -3.33 -30.84 7.37
N CYS A 76 -3.07 -30.47 8.61
CA CYS A 76 -2.59 -31.34 9.68
C CYS A 76 -3.46 -31.09 10.93
N PRO A 77 -4.04 -32.13 11.55
CA PRO A 77 -4.87 -31.95 12.73
C PRO A 77 -4.04 -31.72 14.02
N GLU A 78 -2.74 -32.03 14.02
CA GLU A 78 -1.88 -31.92 15.18
C GLU A 78 -1.61 -30.45 15.52
N PRO A 79 -2.00 -29.97 16.74
CA PRO A 79 -1.77 -28.60 17.13
C PRO A 79 -0.28 -28.29 17.28
N VAL A 80 0.09 -27.07 16.89
CA VAL A 80 1.42 -26.51 17.12
C VAL A 80 1.30 -25.44 18.16
N ALA A 81 2.09 -25.58 19.26
CA ALA A 81 2.17 -24.55 20.27
C ALA A 81 2.90 -23.30 19.73
N ARG A 82 2.42 -22.12 20.12
CA ARG A 82 3.05 -20.86 19.75
C ARG A 82 4.45 -20.76 20.39
N GLN A 83 5.45 -20.41 19.58
CA GLN A 83 6.84 -20.27 20.00
C GLN A 83 7.28 -18.81 20.14
N GLY A 84 6.65 -17.89 19.41
CA GLY A 84 6.96 -16.46 19.47
C GLY A 84 6.14 -15.71 20.53
N ASP A 85 6.57 -14.51 20.85
CA ASP A 85 5.91 -13.54 21.73
C ASP A 85 5.45 -12.29 20.97
N GLU A 86 4.96 -11.27 21.66
CA GLU A 86 4.49 -10.02 21.07
C GLU A 86 5.63 -9.20 20.42
N SER A 87 6.88 -9.34 20.91
CA SER A 87 8.06 -8.67 20.34
C SER A 87 8.61 -9.36 19.09
N SER A 88 8.18 -10.60 18.83
CA SER A 88 8.64 -11.39 17.69
C SER A 88 8.33 -10.70 16.37
N TRP A 89 9.28 -10.75 15.45
CA TRP A 89 9.06 -10.31 14.06
C TRP A 89 7.96 -11.16 13.45
N PHE A 90 6.99 -10.47 12.87
CA PHE A 90 5.77 -11.11 12.37
C PHE A 90 5.64 -10.98 10.85
N TYR A 91 5.81 -9.75 10.35
CA TYR A 91 5.59 -9.46 8.95
C TYR A 91 6.68 -8.55 8.39
N LEU A 92 7.18 -8.93 7.22
CA LEU A 92 8.17 -8.18 6.44
C LEU A 92 7.43 -7.49 5.29
N SER A 93 6.93 -6.28 5.55
CA SER A 93 6.19 -5.51 4.55
C SER A 93 7.13 -4.83 3.57
N THR A 94 6.73 -4.76 2.31
CA THR A 94 7.49 -4.04 1.29
C THR A 94 6.81 -2.72 0.95
N THR A 95 7.61 -1.66 0.82
CA THR A 95 7.17 -0.36 0.31
C THR A 95 7.98 0.00 -0.92
N SER A 96 7.38 0.77 -1.82
CA SER A 96 8.11 1.37 -2.93
C SER A 96 9.05 2.45 -2.37
N GLY A 97 10.33 2.11 -2.20
CA GLY A 97 11.35 3.05 -1.72
C GLY A 97 11.45 4.29 -2.61
N SER A 98 11.78 5.45 -2.03
CA SER A 98 12.04 6.70 -2.76
C SER A 98 13.24 6.60 -3.73
N SER A 99 14.08 5.58 -3.56
CA SER A 99 15.24 5.27 -4.40
C SER A 99 14.95 4.28 -5.53
N GLY A 100 13.68 3.89 -5.73
CA GLY A 100 13.29 2.94 -6.77
C GLY A 100 13.40 1.46 -6.39
N THR A 101 14.10 1.13 -5.32
CA THR A 101 14.17 -0.23 -4.78
C THR A 101 13.18 -0.38 -3.64
N PRO A 102 12.34 -1.45 -3.61
CA PRO A 102 11.43 -1.69 -2.51
C PRO A 102 12.19 -1.79 -1.18
N LYS A 103 11.73 -1.08 -0.14
CA LYS A 103 12.25 -1.23 1.22
C LYS A 103 11.49 -2.35 1.92
N VAL A 104 12.18 -3.15 2.72
CA VAL A 104 11.59 -4.20 3.54
C VAL A 104 11.50 -3.71 4.98
N LEU A 105 10.29 -3.43 5.44
CA LEU A 105 10.02 -3.01 6.81
C LEU A 105 9.77 -4.23 7.69
N VAL A 106 10.21 -4.15 8.94
CA VAL A 106 10.02 -5.20 9.94
C VAL A 106 8.91 -4.79 10.89
N ARG A 107 7.86 -5.60 10.96
CA ARG A 107 6.73 -5.40 11.86
C ARG A 107 6.71 -6.51 12.91
N THR A 108 6.58 -6.11 14.19
CA THR A 108 6.36 -7.07 15.28
C THR A 108 4.89 -7.49 15.35
N ARG A 109 4.62 -8.58 16.04
CA ARG A 109 3.25 -9.00 16.36
C ARG A 109 2.51 -7.91 17.13
N GLU A 110 3.13 -7.35 18.17
CA GLU A 110 2.57 -6.28 18.99
C GLU A 110 2.12 -5.09 18.16
N SER A 111 2.96 -4.62 17.20
CA SER A 111 2.62 -3.49 16.36
C SER A 111 1.36 -3.72 15.51
N TRP A 112 1.05 -4.98 15.18
CA TRP A 112 -0.18 -5.35 14.47
C TRP A 112 -1.37 -5.49 15.40
N THR A 113 -1.22 -6.18 16.54
CA THR A 113 -2.31 -6.35 17.52
C THR A 113 -2.77 -5.02 18.09
N LEU A 114 -1.85 -4.10 18.41
CA LEU A 114 -2.18 -2.73 18.81
C LEU A 114 -2.89 -1.96 17.69
N SER A 115 -2.45 -2.13 16.44
CA SER A 115 -3.12 -1.48 15.31
C SER A 115 -4.56 -2.01 15.09
N PHE A 116 -4.80 -3.31 15.34
CA PHE A 116 -6.16 -3.86 15.31
C PHE A 116 -7.03 -3.29 16.43
N ALA A 117 -6.47 -3.17 17.63
CA ALA A 117 -7.18 -2.58 18.77
C ALA A 117 -7.52 -1.10 18.51
N ALA A 118 -6.60 -0.34 17.89
CA ALA A 118 -6.84 1.06 17.52
C ALA A 118 -7.95 1.22 16.48
N LEU A 119 -8.05 0.31 15.49
CA LEU A 119 -9.15 0.31 14.52
C LEU A 119 -10.49 -0.07 15.17
N GLY A 120 -10.45 -0.92 16.21
CA GLY A 120 -11.62 -1.41 16.90
C GLY A 120 -12.27 -2.62 16.21
N ARG A 121 -13.39 -3.09 16.76
CA ARG A 121 -14.13 -4.24 16.21
C ARG A 121 -15.04 -3.80 15.07
N VAL A 122 -15.22 -4.69 14.09
CA VAL A 122 -16.10 -4.49 12.94
C VAL A 122 -17.10 -5.63 12.83
N GLU A 123 -18.22 -5.38 12.14
CA GLU A 123 -19.25 -6.40 11.89
C GLU A 123 -18.84 -7.40 10.83
N HIS A 124 -19.27 -8.63 10.97
CA HIS A 124 -19.04 -9.75 10.06
C HIS A 124 -20.22 -9.98 9.09
N PRO A 125 -19.98 -10.54 7.90
CA PRO A 125 -18.70 -10.95 7.30
C PRO A 125 -17.84 -9.78 6.82
N VAL A 126 -16.52 -9.95 6.91
CA VAL A 126 -15.52 -8.95 6.46
C VAL A 126 -15.00 -9.33 5.08
N LEU A 127 -15.26 -8.48 4.09
CA LEU A 127 -14.75 -8.64 2.72
C LEU A 127 -13.39 -7.94 2.54
N VAL A 128 -12.41 -8.67 2.04
CA VAL A 128 -11.08 -8.17 1.72
C VAL A 128 -10.78 -8.42 0.24
N PRO A 129 -11.09 -7.46 -0.65
CA PRO A 129 -11.02 -7.65 -2.09
C PRO A 129 -9.70 -7.14 -2.69
N GLY A 130 -8.58 -7.76 -2.30
CA GLY A 130 -7.26 -7.36 -2.80
C GLY A 130 -6.18 -8.37 -2.51
N LYS A 131 -4.97 -8.08 -3.00
CA LYS A 131 -3.80 -8.94 -2.81
C LYS A 131 -3.27 -8.82 -1.38
N LEU A 132 -3.00 -9.95 -0.72
CA LEU A 132 -2.44 -9.98 0.62
C LEU A 132 -0.94 -9.57 0.67
N SER A 133 -0.26 -9.43 -0.47
CA SER A 133 1.05 -8.78 -0.56
C SER A 133 0.99 -7.26 -0.26
N SER A 134 -0.20 -6.65 -0.36
CA SER A 134 -0.44 -5.29 0.10
C SER A 134 -0.75 -5.27 1.58
N SER A 135 0.00 -4.50 2.37
CA SER A 135 -0.20 -4.35 3.82
C SER A 135 -1.62 -3.94 4.19
N LEU A 136 -2.30 -3.14 3.35
CA LEU A 136 -3.68 -2.72 3.57
C LEU A 136 -4.65 -3.91 3.58
N PHE A 137 -4.58 -4.78 2.57
CA PHE A 137 -5.49 -5.92 2.48
C PHE A 137 -5.10 -7.04 3.44
N LEU A 138 -3.80 -7.24 3.67
CA LEU A 138 -3.34 -8.15 4.71
C LEU A 138 -3.84 -7.71 6.10
N PHE A 139 -3.77 -6.40 6.37
CA PHE A 139 -4.30 -5.81 7.60
C PHE A 139 -5.80 -6.14 7.75
N GLY A 140 -6.60 -5.91 6.73
CA GLY A 140 -8.04 -6.24 6.76
C GLY A 140 -8.31 -7.72 7.02
N ALA A 141 -7.53 -8.61 6.40
CA ALA A 141 -7.67 -10.06 6.60
C ALA A 141 -7.30 -10.50 8.03
N LEU A 142 -6.20 -10.00 8.56
CA LEU A 142 -5.74 -10.33 9.92
C LEU A 142 -6.60 -9.64 10.99
N HIS A 143 -7.11 -8.45 10.71
CA HIS A 143 -8.06 -7.76 11.59
C HIS A 143 -9.38 -8.53 11.71
N ALA A 144 -9.93 -9.07 10.60
CA ALA A 144 -11.11 -9.94 10.65
C ALA A 144 -10.86 -11.17 11.57
N LEU A 145 -9.71 -11.83 11.42
CA LEU A 145 -9.33 -12.95 12.29
C LEU A 145 -9.19 -12.53 13.76
N TRP A 146 -8.62 -11.36 14.02
CA TRP A 146 -8.54 -10.79 15.38
C TRP A 146 -9.93 -10.49 15.96
N CYS A 147 -10.87 -10.06 15.13
CA CYS A 147 -12.27 -9.90 15.51
C CYS A 147 -13.01 -11.24 15.76
N GLY A 148 -12.40 -12.37 15.37
CA GLY A 148 -12.97 -13.71 15.56
C GLY A 148 -13.71 -14.28 14.35
N ASP A 149 -13.51 -13.70 13.15
CA ASP A 149 -14.13 -14.15 11.91
C ASP A 149 -13.11 -14.52 10.82
N GLU A 150 -13.47 -15.47 9.98
CA GLU A 150 -12.66 -15.78 8.80
C GLU A 150 -12.96 -14.76 7.69
N PRO A 151 -11.95 -14.06 7.14
CA PRO A 151 -12.17 -13.05 6.12
C PRO A 151 -12.68 -13.64 4.79
N VAL A 152 -13.56 -12.94 4.13
CA VAL A 152 -13.97 -13.25 2.75
C VAL A 152 -12.93 -12.67 1.80
N LEU A 153 -11.91 -13.47 1.45
CA LEU A 153 -10.84 -13.06 0.56
C LEU A 153 -11.28 -13.13 -0.90
N ARG A 154 -11.03 -12.07 -1.66
CA ARG A 154 -11.26 -12.02 -3.10
C ARG A 154 -10.09 -11.34 -3.81
N PRO A 155 -9.69 -11.79 -5.01
CA PRO A 155 -8.61 -11.15 -5.76
C PRO A 155 -8.99 -9.77 -6.29
N ARG A 156 -10.29 -9.46 -6.35
CA ARG A 156 -10.88 -8.19 -6.79
C ARG A 156 -12.26 -7.97 -6.18
N LEU A 157 -12.66 -6.72 -6.07
CA LEU A 157 -13.99 -6.34 -5.64
C LEU A 157 -15.04 -6.77 -6.68
N ARG A 158 -16.12 -7.38 -6.21
CA ARG A 158 -17.31 -7.71 -7.00
C ARG A 158 -18.53 -7.20 -6.25
N LEU A 159 -19.49 -6.63 -6.96
CA LEU A 159 -20.74 -6.13 -6.37
C LEU A 159 -21.50 -7.19 -5.57
N ALA A 160 -21.56 -8.43 -6.07
CA ALA A 160 -22.24 -9.53 -5.40
C ALA A 160 -21.62 -9.85 -4.02
N ASP A 161 -20.29 -9.84 -3.91
CA ASP A 161 -19.60 -10.07 -2.65
C ASP A 161 -19.82 -8.88 -1.68
N ALA A 162 -19.76 -7.65 -2.19
CA ALA A 162 -19.99 -6.44 -1.38
C ALA A 162 -21.42 -6.37 -0.81
N ARG A 163 -22.42 -6.83 -1.57
CA ARG A 163 -23.82 -6.83 -1.12
C ARG A 163 -24.09 -7.73 0.07
N THR A 164 -23.28 -8.75 0.29
CA THR A 164 -23.45 -9.73 1.37
C THR A 164 -22.55 -9.49 2.56
N ALA A 165 -21.48 -8.69 2.39
CA ALA A 165 -20.56 -8.33 3.45
C ALA A 165 -21.18 -7.26 4.39
N ARG A 166 -20.79 -7.29 5.66
CA ARG A 166 -21.09 -6.21 6.62
C ARG A 166 -19.98 -5.17 6.64
N THR A 167 -18.72 -5.62 6.54
CA THR A 167 -17.56 -4.75 6.50
C THR A 167 -16.75 -5.03 5.24
N VAL A 168 -16.15 -3.99 4.65
CA VAL A 168 -15.23 -4.12 3.52
C VAL A 168 -14.05 -3.18 3.69
N HIS A 169 -12.83 -3.68 3.39
CA HIS A 169 -11.61 -2.86 3.34
C HIS A 169 -11.33 -2.43 1.91
N LEU A 170 -11.27 -1.12 1.66
CA LEU A 170 -11.12 -0.54 0.33
C LEU A 170 -10.05 0.56 0.28
N VAL A 171 -9.62 0.86 -0.93
CA VAL A 171 -8.99 2.15 -1.26
C VAL A 171 -9.99 3.05 -1.97
N PRO A 172 -9.82 4.39 -1.98
CA PRO A 172 -10.78 5.32 -2.58
C PRO A 172 -11.19 4.99 -4.02
N ALA A 173 -10.26 4.53 -4.85
CA ALA A 173 -10.56 4.11 -6.21
C ALA A 173 -11.55 2.92 -6.29
N MET A 174 -11.42 1.97 -5.37
CA MET A 174 -12.33 0.83 -5.29
C MET A 174 -13.70 1.25 -4.76
N LEU A 175 -13.74 2.15 -3.78
CA LEU A 175 -14.98 2.74 -3.29
C LEU A 175 -15.73 3.47 -4.40
N HIS A 176 -15.02 4.32 -5.18
CA HIS A 176 -15.61 4.98 -6.34
C HIS A 176 -16.25 3.98 -7.31
N GLY A 177 -15.56 2.88 -7.63
CA GLY A 177 -16.08 1.83 -8.49
C GLY A 177 -17.29 1.10 -7.90
N LEU A 178 -17.27 0.80 -6.59
CA LEU A 178 -18.39 0.16 -5.89
C LEU A 178 -19.65 1.03 -5.92
N LEU A 179 -19.51 2.32 -5.63
CA LEU A 179 -20.66 3.25 -5.65
C LEU A 179 -21.26 3.36 -7.06
N ALA A 180 -20.43 3.42 -8.10
CA ALA A 180 -20.91 3.44 -9.50
C ALA A 180 -21.68 2.17 -9.87
N GLU A 181 -21.25 0.99 -9.40
CA GLU A 181 -21.96 -0.26 -9.63
C GLU A 181 -23.27 -0.32 -8.84
N LEU A 182 -23.31 0.18 -7.59
CA LEU A 182 -24.53 0.25 -6.78
C LEU A 182 -25.56 1.21 -7.39
N GLU A 183 -25.12 2.38 -7.87
CA GLU A 183 -25.99 3.35 -8.56
C GLU A 183 -26.61 2.77 -9.84
N ARG A 184 -25.79 2.07 -10.63
CA ARG A 184 -26.21 1.48 -11.90
C ARG A 184 -27.20 0.32 -11.71
N HIS A 185 -26.97 -0.52 -10.74
CA HIS A 185 -27.71 -1.76 -10.58
C HIS A 185 -28.76 -1.72 -9.48
N GLY A 186 -28.73 -0.72 -8.60
CA GLY A 186 -29.65 -0.61 -7.45
C GLY A 186 -29.64 -1.85 -6.55
N GLY A 187 -30.66 -1.95 -5.71
CA GLY A 187 -30.92 -3.11 -4.86
C GLY A 187 -30.22 -3.06 -3.49
N PRO A 188 -30.56 -4.01 -2.60
CA PRO A 188 -30.08 -3.98 -1.23
C PRO A 188 -28.57 -4.24 -1.13
N CYS A 189 -27.95 -3.60 -0.13
CA CYS A 189 -26.56 -3.79 0.26
C CYS A 189 -26.49 -3.96 1.77
N ALA A 190 -25.82 -5.02 2.23
CA ALA A 190 -25.75 -5.33 3.66
C ALA A 190 -24.61 -4.59 4.39
N LEU A 191 -23.80 -3.83 3.67
CA LEU A 191 -22.66 -3.08 4.24
C LEU A 191 -23.13 -2.17 5.38
N ARG A 192 -22.35 -2.19 6.47
CA ARG A 192 -22.47 -1.30 7.64
C ARG A 192 -21.21 -0.50 7.87
N THR A 193 -20.05 -1.03 7.47
CA THR A 193 -18.78 -0.34 7.62
C THR A 193 -17.95 -0.47 6.35
N VAL A 194 -17.48 0.64 5.83
CA VAL A 194 -16.47 0.69 4.78
C VAL A 194 -15.20 1.28 5.39
N VAL A 195 -14.16 0.46 5.58
CA VAL A 195 -12.85 0.90 6.03
C VAL A 195 -12.05 1.34 4.82
N CYS A 196 -11.74 2.63 4.72
CA CYS A 196 -11.12 3.21 3.54
C CYS A 196 -9.84 3.99 3.88
N GLY A 197 -8.75 3.70 3.17
CA GLY A 197 -7.49 4.38 3.38
C GLY A 197 -6.50 4.15 2.24
N GLY A 198 -5.22 4.53 2.47
CA GLY A 198 -4.14 4.35 1.50
C GLY A 198 -4.06 5.42 0.40
N ALA A 199 -5.03 6.32 0.30
CA ALA A 199 -5.01 7.50 -0.57
C ALA A 199 -5.95 8.57 -0.01
N HIS A 200 -5.82 9.81 -0.52
CA HIS A 200 -6.74 10.89 -0.15
C HIS A 200 -8.17 10.59 -0.62
N LEU A 201 -9.12 10.81 0.28
CA LEU A 201 -10.55 10.66 0.00
C LEU A 201 -11.17 12.05 -0.11
N GLY A 202 -11.61 12.42 -1.31
CA GLY A 202 -12.19 13.74 -1.60
C GLY A 202 -13.59 13.92 -1.03
N ALA A 203 -14.01 15.17 -0.83
CA ALA A 203 -15.34 15.50 -0.30
C ALA A 203 -16.48 14.94 -1.17
N GLU A 204 -16.35 15.06 -2.49
CA GLU A 204 -17.35 14.52 -3.45
C GLU A 204 -17.59 13.02 -3.25
N LEU A 205 -16.52 12.23 -3.00
CA LEU A 205 -16.66 10.79 -2.80
C LEU A 205 -17.34 10.47 -1.46
N ARG A 206 -17.10 11.27 -0.41
CA ARG A 206 -17.80 11.16 0.88
C ARG A 206 -19.30 11.46 0.75
N GLU A 207 -19.65 12.55 0.07
CA GLU A 207 -21.04 12.93 -0.20
C GLU A 207 -21.77 11.84 -1.00
N ARG A 208 -21.12 11.35 -2.04
CA ARG A 208 -21.67 10.27 -2.87
C ARG A 208 -21.83 8.98 -2.07
N PHE A 209 -20.89 8.63 -1.20
CA PHE A 209 -21.02 7.48 -0.28
C PHE A 209 -22.24 7.63 0.62
N ALA A 210 -22.41 8.76 1.26
CA ALA A 210 -23.53 9.02 2.15
C ALA A 210 -24.89 8.93 1.42
N ALA A 211 -24.94 9.35 0.16
CA ALA A 211 -26.15 9.24 -0.67
C ALA A 211 -26.47 7.80 -1.09
N VAL A 212 -25.46 6.99 -1.44
CA VAL A 212 -25.63 5.63 -1.98
C VAL A 212 -25.74 4.58 -0.89
N LEU A 213 -25.06 4.76 0.23
CA LEU A 213 -25.01 3.83 1.37
C LEU A 213 -25.36 4.56 2.70
N PRO A 214 -26.58 5.12 2.84
CA PRO A 214 -26.93 5.94 4.00
C PRO A 214 -26.92 5.18 5.34
N ASP A 215 -27.04 3.86 5.31
CA ASP A 215 -27.02 2.99 6.50
C ASP A 215 -25.63 2.46 6.85
N ALA A 216 -24.58 2.87 6.12
CA ALA A 216 -23.22 2.43 6.35
C ALA A 216 -22.33 3.58 6.82
N GLU A 217 -21.36 3.26 7.67
CA GLU A 217 -20.30 4.19 8.07
C GLU A 217 -19.09 4.10 7.15
N LEU A 218 -18.53 5.25 6.77
CA LEU A 218 -17.27 5.37 6.09
C LEU A 218 -16.18 5.67 7.12
N LEU A 219 -15.52 4.62 7.58
CA LEU A 219 -14.40 4.72 8.50
C LEU A 219 -13.12 4.98 7.69
N GLU A 220 -12.72 6.24 7.66
CA GLU A 220 -11.46 6.63 7.03
C GLU A 220 -10.29 6.42 7.97
N TYR A 221 -9.16 5.98 7.41
CA TYR A 221 -7.91 6.01 8.14
C TYR A 221 -6.77 6.62 7.31
N TYR A 222 -5.89 7.31 8.00
CA TYR A 222 -4.63 7.79 7.49
C TYR A 222 -3.49 7.03 8.16
N GLY A 223 -2.54 6.60 7.36
CA GLY A 223 -1.37 5.85 7.82
C GLY A 223 -0.37 5.57 6.71
N ALA A 224 0.72 4.96 7.10
CA ALA A 224 1.79 4.53 6.20
C ALA A 224 2.26 3.14 6.61
N ALA A 225 2.91 2.41 5.70
CA ALA A 225 3.45 1.09 6.03
C ALA A 225 4.47 1.17 7.17
N GLU A 226 5.20 2.28 7.26
CA GLU A 226 6.15 2.59 8.31
C GLU A 226 5.50 2.82 9.68
N HIS A 227 4.31 3.46 9.71
CA HIS A 227 3.69 3.91 10.96
C HIS A 227 2.40 3.16 11.32
N SER A 228 1.86 2.31 10.42
CA SER A 228 0.51 1.74 10.55
C SER A 228 -0.57 2.83 10.59
N LEU A 229 -1.51 2.75 11.52
CA LEU A 229 -2.54 3.76 11.72
C LEU A 229 -1.96 4.99 12.44
N ILE A 230 -2.18 6.16 11.87
CA ILE A 230 -1.81 7.46 12.47
C ILE A 230 -3.07 8.19 12.94
N ALA A 231 -4.09 8.21 12.09
CA ALA A 231 -5.37 8.82 12.41
C ALA A 231 -6.50 8.02 11.75
N LEU A 232 -7.68 8.07 12.35
CA LEU A 232 -8.90 7.45 11.82
C LEU A 232 -10.14 8.24 12.26
N GLY A 233 -11.25 8.02 11.58
CA GLY A 233 -12.54 8.58 11.98
C GLY A 233 -13.60 8.53 10.89
N VAL A 234 -14.80 8.89 11.27
CA VAL A 234 -15.95 9.05 10.36
C VAL A 234 -16.11 10.54 10.05
N GLY A 235 -15.84 10.92 8.81
CA GLY A 235 -15.89 12.32 8.36
C GLY A 235 -14.65 13.16 8.71
N GLU A 236 -14.10 13.02 9.92
CA GLU A 236 -12.90 13.73 10.39
C GLU A 236 -11.84 12.74 10.84
N LEU A 237 -10.61 12.96 10.40
CA LEU A 237 -9.47 12.17 10.85
C LEU A 237 -8.96 12.71 12.19
N ARG A 238 -8.93 11.85 13.21
CA ARG A 238 -8.35 12.17 14.51
C ARG A 238 -7.21 11.22 14.81
N PRO A 239 -6.09 11.71 15.37
CA PRO A 239 -4.98 10.86 15.76
C PRO A 239 -5.44 9.69 16.64
N VAL A 240 -4.91 8.49 16.39
CA VAL A 240 -5.14 7.37 17.31
C VAL A 240 -4.41 7.63 18.63
N PRO A 241 -4.93 7.16 19.78
CA PRO A 241 -4.33 7.44 21.10
C PRO A 241 -2.87 6.98 21.22
N GLU A 242 -2.50 5.94 20.48
CA GLU A 242 -1.16 5.36 20.48
C GLU A 242 -0.15 6.15 19.64
N ALA A 243 -0.61 7.10 18.80
CA ALA A 243 0.26 7.89 17.94
C ALA A 243 0.53 9.27 18.55
N GLU A 244 1.78 9.53 18.90
CA GLU A 244 2.27 10.86 19.21
C GLU A 244 2.67 11.57 17.93
N LEU A 245 2.15 12.76 17.72
CA LEU A 245 2.36 13.54 16.50
C LEU A 245 3.11 14.83 16.82
N ASP A 246 4.09 15.19 15.98
CA ASP A 246 4.80 16.44 16.00
C ASP A 246 4.82 17.02 14.58
N ILE A 247 4.65 18.34 14.45
CA ILE A 247 4.65 19.03 13.16
C ILE A 247 5.88 19.93 13.10
N ARG A 248 6.85 19.56 12.24
CA ARG A 248 8.09 20.30 12.03
C ARG A 248 8.08 20.91 10.64
N ASP A 249 8.08 22.23 10.56
CA ASP A 249 8.02 22.96 9.29
C ASP A 249 6.86 22.52 8.38
N GLY A 250 5.72 22.14 8.99
CA GLY A 250 4.54 21.64 8.30
C GLY A 250 4.60 20.17 7.89
N GLU A 251 5.69 19.45 8.18
CA GLU A 251 5.86 18.00 7.96
C GLU A 251 5.49 17.22 9.21
N LEU A 252 4.74 16.11 9.03
CA LEU A 252 4.33 15.24 10.10
C LEU A 252 5.46 14.29 10.52
N TRP A 253 5.76 14.31 11.80
CA TRP A 253 6.60 13.33 12.49
C TRP A 253 5.77 12.51 13.45
N VAL A 254 6.03 11.22 13.50
CA VAL A 254 5.24 10.26 14.27
C VAL A 254 6.14 9.42 15.16
N ARG A 255 5.71 9.23 16.42
CA ARG A 255 6.22 8.24 17.37
C ARG A 255 5.06 7.36 17.80
N SER A 256 5.16 6.05 17.60
CA SER A 256 4.04 5.15 17.89
C SER A 256 4.52 3.70 18.06
N PRO A 257 3.98 2.94 19.03
CA PRO A 257 4.21 1.49 19.11
C PRO A 257 3.58 0.71 17.94
N LEU A 258 2.70 1.36 17.17
CA LEU A 258 2.12 0.79 15.96
C LEU A 258 3.10 0.79 14.79
N ALA A 259 4.19 1.54 14.87
CA ALA A 259 5.17 1.70 13.81
C ALA A 259 6.00 0.42 13.58
N CYS A 260 6.69 0.36 12.44
CA CYS A 260 7.67 -0.69 12.19
C CYS A 260 8.86 -0.55 13.13
N SER A 261 9.44 -1.68 13.54
CA SER A 261 10.64 -1.70 14.39
C SER A 261 11.90 -1.23 13.63
N GLY A 262 11.88 -1.30 12.29
CA GLY A 262 13.00 -0.95 11.45
C GLY A 262 12.85 -1.56 10.06
N HIS A 263 13.97 -1.69 9.36
CA HIS A 263 14.00 -2.25 8.01
C HIS A 263 15.16 -3.24 7.83
N LEU A 264 15.01 -4.12 6.86
CA LEU A 264 16.05 -5.02 6.40
C LEU A 264 16.76 -4.44 5.18
N ARG A 265 18.09 -4.57 5.15
CA ARG A 265 18.92 -4.27 4.00
C ARG A 265 20.09 -5.24 3.96
N SER A 266 20.25 -5.95 2.83
CA SER A 266 21.27 -6.99 2.66
C SER A 266 21.31 -7.97 3.84
N GLY A 267 20.15 -8.46 4.26
CA GLY A 267 19.99 -9.40 5.38
C GLY A 267 20.16 -8.80 6.78
N ARG A 268 20.56 -7.53 6.90
CA ARG A 268 20.82 -6.86 8.18
C ARG A 268 19.64 -6.00 8.62
N PHE A 269 19.33 -6.06 9.91
CA PHE A 269 18.32 -5.21 10.52
C PHE A 269 18.89 -3.84 10.88
N HIS A 270 18.14 -2.80 10.51
CA HIS A 270 18.40 -1.41 10.85
C HIS A 270 17.19 -0.90 11.63
N PRO A 271 17.35 -0.54 12.91
CA PRO A 271 16.24 -0.09 13.73
C PRO A 271 15.66 1.23 13.22
N ALA A 272 14.36 1.41 13.39
CA ALA A 272 13.71 2.69 13.12
C ALA A 272 14.12 3.72 14.17
N PRO A 273 14.22 5.01 13.81
CA PRO A 273 14.36 6.06 14.80
C PRO A 273 13.07 6.19 15.61
N GLU A 274 13.17 6.72 16.83
CA GLU A 274 12.02 6.91 17.73
C GLU A 274 10.94 7.80 17.09
N TRP A 275 11.37 8.90 16.47
CA TRP A 275 10.53 9.76 15.66
C TRP A 275 10.88 9.60 14.19
N SER A 276 9.88 9.39 13.36
CA SER A 276 10.09 9.26 11.91
C SER A 276 8.99 9.94 11.12
N SER A 277 9.31 10.29 9.88
CA SER A 277 8.40 10.93 8.93
C SER A 277 8.41 10.20 7.60
N VAL A 278 7.29 10.29 6.89
CA VAL A 278 7.15 9.87 5.49
C VAL A 278 7.04 11.06 4.53
N GLY A 279 7.29 12.27 5.04
CA GLY A 279 7.27 13.51 4.27
C GLY A 279 5.88 14.04 3.94
N ASP A 280 4.86 13.65 4.71
CA ASP A 280 3.51 14.18 4.55
C ASP A 280 3.38 15.54 5.24
N ARG A 281 2.85 16.53 4.52
CA ARG A 281 2.50 17.84 5.08
C ARG A 281 1.10 17.79 5.66
N VAL A 282 0.97 18.29 6.89
CA VAL A 282 -0.30 18.23 7.63
C VAL A 282 -0.57 19.51 8.41
N SER A 283 -1.81 19.67 8.85
CA SER A 283 -2.19 20.60 9.92
C SER A 283 -3.11 19.89 10.91
N ILE A 284 -3.09 20.34 12.16
CA ILE A 284 -4.00 19.87 13.21
C ILE A 284 -4.73 21.10 13.77
N ALA A 285 -6.05 21.08 13.75
CA ALA A 285 -6.92 22.09 14.35
C ALA A 285 -8.04 21.37 15.10
N ASP A 286 -8.27 21.74 16.36
CA ASP A 286 -9.29 21.13 17.23
C ASP A 286 -9.20 19.59 17.33
N GLY A 287 -7.97 19.06 17.26
CA GLY A 287 -7.71 17.63 17.27
C GLY A 287 -8.03 16.91 15.96
N VAL A 288 -8.39 17.63 14.90
CA VAL A 288 -8.63 17.10 13.56
C VAL A 288 -7.36 17.21 12.73
N LEU A 289 -6.90 16.10 12.18
CA LEU A 289 -5.76 16.02 11.30
C LEU A 289 -6.19 16.25 9.84
N THR A 290 -5.61 17.25 9.19
CA THR A 290 -5.77 17.48 7.75
C THR A 290 -4.47 17.15 7.03
N VAL A 291 -4.54 16.26 6.05
CA VAL A 291 -3.39 15.83 5.23
C VAL A 291 -3.40 16.63 3.93
N HIS A 292 -2.34 17.43 3.72
CA HIS A 292 -2.18 18.27 2.53
C HIS A 292 -1.43 17.61 1.38
N GLY A 293 -0.85 16.40 1.63
CA GLY A 293 -0.10 15.62 0.66
C GLY A 293 1.40 15.55 0.95
N ARG A 294 2.13 14.86 0.09
CA ARG A 294 3.59 14.67 0.26
C ARG A 294 4.38 15.76 -0.44
N GLY A 295 5.36 16.32 0.26
CA GLY A 295 6.35 17.23 -0.32
C GLY A 295 7.36 16.53 -1.25
N SER A 296 7.36 15.20 -1.28
CA SER A 296 8.26 14.40 -2.10
C SER A 296 7.57 13.87 -3.36
N ALA A 297 8.37 13.34 -4.28
CA ALA A 297 7.95 12.80 -5.57
C ALA A 297 7.17 11.47 -5.51
N MET A 298 6.41 11.22 -4.43
CA MET A 298 5.56 10.03 -4.30
C MET A 298 4.16 10.31 -4.84
N LEU A 299 3.72 9.49 -5.77
CA LEU A 299 2.39 9.58 -6.38
C LEU A 299 1.50 8.47 -5.82
N SER A 300 0.29 8.84 -5.35
CA SER A 300 -0.71 7.84 -4.93
C SER A 300 -1.71 7.62 -6.06
N THR A 301 -1.67 6.46 -6.70
CA THR A 301 -2.56 6.10 -7.80
C THR A 301 -3.27 4.78 -7.52
N GLY A 302 -4.61 4.80 -7.47
CA GLY A 302 -5.40 3.59 -7.19
C GLY A 302 -5.01 2.86 -5.91
N GLY A 303 -4.55 3.57 -4.87
CA GLY A 303 -4.07 3.00 -3.60
C GLY A 303 -2.62 2.47 -3.64
N VAL A 304 -1.92 2.63 -4.76
CA VAL A 304 -0.50 2.27 -4.88
C VAL A 304 0.35 3.52 -4.84
N LEU A 305 1.37 3.51 -4.00
CA LEU A 305 2.39 4.55 -3.96
C LEU A 305 3.43 4.31 -5.05
N VAL A 306 3.61 5.30 -5.92
CA VAL A 306 4.54 5.25 -7.05
C VAL A 306 5.63 6.31 -6.86
N PRO A 307 6.89 5.91 -6.66
CA PRO A 307 8.00 6.85 -6.67
C PRO A 307 8.18 7.40 -8.08
N ALA A 308 7.95 8.68 -8.26
CA ALA A 308 8.13 9.32 -9.56
C ALA A 308 9.57 9.17 -10.08
N GLU A 309 10.56 9.26 -9.20
CA GLU A 309 11.98 9.15 -9.54
C GLU A 309 12.37 7.77 -10.08
N GLU A 310 11.73 6.70 -9.63
CA GLU A 310 11.92 5.35 -10.16
C GLU A 310 11.46 5.27 -11.62
N VAL A 311 10.28 5.81 -11.91
CA VAL A 311 9.74 5.85 -13.26
C VAL A 311 10.59 6.75 -14.17
N GLU A 312 11.02 7.90 -13.66
CA GLU A 312 11.91 8.83 -14.36
C GLU A 312 13.25 8.19 -14.71
N SER A 313 13.83 7.40 -13.78
CA SER A 313 15.08 6.69 -14.02
C SER A 313 14.99 5.71 -15.19
N VAL A 314 13.89 4.94 -15.24
CA VAL A 314 13.64 4.01 -16.36
C VAL A 314 13.47 4.77 -17.68
N LEU A 315 12.78 5.90 -17.65
CA LEU A 315 12.55 6.70 -18.85
C LEU A 315 13.82 7.38 -19.38
N ARG A 316 14.68 7.89 -18.48
CA ARG A 316 15.97 8.49 -18.85
C ARG A 316 16.94 7.49 -19.49
N ALA A 317 16.75 6.19 -19.21
CA ALA A 317 17.55 5.14 -19.84
C ALA A 317 17.13 4.82 -21.29
N VAL A 318 16.01 5.37 -21.76
CA VAL A 318 15.55 5.15 -23.14
C VAL A 318 16.33 6.04 -24.11
N PRO A 319 16.93 5.48 -25.16
CA PRO A 319 17.64 6.28 -26.19
C PRO A 319 16.71 7.37 -26.77
N GLY A 320 17.23 8.59 -26.88
CA GLY A 320 16.51 9.75 -27.37
C GLY A 320 15.70 10.50 -26.32
N VAL A 321 15.75 10.09 -25.03
CA VAL A 321 15.22 10.84 -23.89
C VAL A 321 16.36 11.66 -23.27
N ASP A 322 16.23 12.99 -23.31
CA ASP A 322 17.20 13.90 -22.69
C ASP A 322 16.98 14.02 -21.18
N ASP A 323 15.71 14.09 -20.76
CA ASP A 323 15.30 14.07 -19.35
C ASP A 323 13.84 13.61 -19.23
N ALA A 324 13.41 13.26 -18.02
CA ALA A 324 12.05 12.84 -17.75
C ALA A 324 11.57 13.38 -16.41
N LEU A 325 10.30 13.78 -16.36
CA LEU A 325 9.59 14.17 -15.15
C LEU A 325 8.29 13.40 -15.06
N VAL A 326 8.00 12.85 -13.88
CA VAL A 326 6.77 12.10 -13.65
C VAL A 326 5.96 12.79 -12.56
N ILE A 327 4.73 13.13 -12.89
CA ILE A 327 3.81 13.82 -11.97
C ILE A 327 2.47 13.08 -11.85
N GLY A 328 1.73 13.40 -10.80
CA GLY A 328 0.35 12.99 -10.64
C GLY A 328 -0.58 14.01 -11.28
N THR A 329 -1.46 13.56 -12.16
CA THR A 329 -2.56 14.40 -12.67
C THR A 329 -3.89 13.90 -12.13
N PRO A 330 -4.86 14.78 -11.79
CA PRO A 330 -6.15 14.36 -11.27
C PRO A 330 -6.87 13.37 -12.18
N HIS A 331 -7.47 12.34 -11.59
CA HIS A 331 -8.24 11.34 -12.32
C HIS A 331 -9.42 10.86 -11.47
N PRO A 332 -10.67 10.90 -11.99
CA PRO A 332 -11.88 10.62 -11.20
C PRO A 332 -11.87 9.27 -10.49
N ALA A 333 -11.43 8.21 -11.17
CA ALA A 333 -11.47 6.85 -10.61
C ALA A 333 -10.19 6.43 -9.86
N LEU A 334 -9.05 7.08 -10.08
CA LEU A 334 -7.77 6.68 -9.49
C LEU A 334 -7.23 7.70 -8.47
N GLY A 335 -7.95 8.81 -8.29
CA GLY A 335 -7.48 9.95 -7.54
C GLY A 335 -6.36 10.67 -8.31
N THR A 336 -5.31 9.94 -8.66
CA THR A 336 -4.17 10.44 -9.42
C THR A 336 -3.78 9.48 -10.53
N LEU A 337 -3.49 10.00 -11.70
CA LEU A 337 -2.94 9.28 -12.84
C LEU A 337 -1.44 9.55 -12.95
N VAL A 338 -0.64 8.49 -13.07
CA VAL A 338 0.79 8.62 -13.35
C VAL A 338 0.98 9.17 -14.76
N THR A 339 1.49 10.40 -14.84
CA THR A 339 1.72 11.12 -16.09
C THR A 339 3.22 11.31 -16.27
N ALA A 340 3.76 10.77 -17.35
CA ALA A 340 5.15 10.97 -17.75
C ALA A 340 5.27 12.13 -18.72
N ILE A 341 6.23 12.99 -18.49
CA ILE A 341 6.63 14.09 -19.36
C ILE A 341 8.07 13.83 -19.76
N VAL A 342 8.29 13.61 -21.05
CA VAL A 342 9.61 13.32 -21.62
C VAL A 342 10.16 14.57 -22.27
N GLN A 343 11.39 14.94 -21.90
CA GLN A 343 12.12 15.97 -22.64
C GLN A 343 12.93 15.31 -23.75
N ALA A 344 12.71 15.72 -24.98
CA ALA A 344 13.42 15.23 -26.15
C ALA A 344 13.25 16.17 -27.34
N GLU A 345 14.31 16.36 -28.13
CA GLU A 345 14.24 17.03 -29.43
C GLU A 345 13.53 16.15 -30.47
N GLN A 346 13.87 14.86 -30.48
CA GLN A 346 13.23 13.83 -31.29
C GLN A 346 12.75 12.70 -30.38
N PRO A 347 11.49 12.80 -29.91
CA PRO A 347 11.01 11.87 -28.90
C PRO A 347 10.90 10.44 -29.45
N PRO A 348 11.30 9.43 -28.65
CA PRO A 348 11.01 8.04 -28.98
C PRO A 348 9.50 7.81 -29.02
N SER A 349 9.09 6.81 -29.79
CA SER A 349 7.66 6.47 -29.88
C SER A 349 7.10 6.03 -28.52
N VAL A 350 5.80 6.25 -28.30
CA VAL A 350 5.10 5.76 -27.09
C VAL A 350 5.26 4.24 -26.93
N ARG A 351 5.40 3.51 -28.04
CA ARG A 351 5.61 2.06 -28.02
C ARG A 351 6.95 1.70 -27.36
N GLU A 352 8.02 2.41 -27.69
CA GLU A 352 9.36 2.22 -27.10
C GLU A 352 9.37 2.60 -25.61
N LEU A 353 8.79 3.76 -25.26
CA LEU A 353 8.64 4.18 -23.88
C LEU A 353 7.82 3.16 -23.05
N ARG A 354 6.71 2.67 -23.59
CA ARG A 354 5.90 1.62 -22.95
C ARG A 354 6.64 0.29 -22.82
N ALA A 355 7.47 -0.06 -23.79
CA ALA A 355 8.29 -1.27 -23.70
C ALA A 355 9.30 -1.16 -22.56
N ALA A 356 10.00 -0.04 -22.44
CA ALA A 356 10.94 0.21 -21.35
C ALA A 356 10.28 0.14 -19.97
N VAL A 357 9.15 0.82 -19.76
CA VAL A 357 8.47 0.76 -18.46
C VAL A 357 7.81 -0.59 -18.17
N ARG A 358 7.51 -1.39 -19.22
CA ARG A 358 7.00 -2.75 -19.01
C ARG A 358 8.09 -3.72 -18.51
N SER A 359 9.29 -3.57 -18.99
CA SER A 359 10.43 -4.39 -18.58
C SER A 359 10.99 -4.00 -17.22
N GLY A 360 10.94 -2.69 -16.88
CA GLY A 360 11.58 -2.16 -15.67
C GLY A 360 10.65 -1.88 -14.48
N LEU A 361 9.32 -1.87 -14.69
CA LEU A 361 8.38 -1.41 -13.66
C LEU A 361 7.16 -2.32 -13.51
N ALA A 362 6.73 -2.51 -12.27
CA ALA A 362 5.47 -3.17 -11.96
C ALA A 362 4.27 -2.44 -12.61
N PRO A 363 3.19 -3.16 -12.98
CA PRO A 363 2.07 -2.59 -13.74
C PRO A 363 1.45 -1.33 -13.14
N ALA A 364 1.37 -1.23 -11.82
CA ALA A 364 0.79 -0.08 -11.13
C ALA A 364 1.63 1.20 -11.26
N LYS A 365 2.95 1.07 -11.48
CA LYS A 365 3.88 2.21 -11.60
C LYS A 365 3.94 2.78 -13.01
N ARG A 366 3.39 2.10 -14.00
CA ARG A 366 3.51 2.47 -15.42
C ARG A 366 2.67 3.69 -15.76
N PRO A 367 3.27 4.71 -16.42
CA PRO A 367 2.53 5.88 -16.86
C PRO A 367 1.36 5.53 -17.79
N ARG A 368 0.25 6.21 -17.59
CA ARG A 368 -0.94 6.06 -18.42
C ARG A 368 -1.18 7.27 -19.33
N ARG A 369 -0.60 8.42 -18.98
CA ARG A 369 -0.58 9.64 -19.80
C ARG A 369 0.85 9.98 -20.14
N TRP A 370 1.08 10.38 -21.39
CA TRP A 370 2.40 10.64 -21.94
C TRP A 370 2.40 12.03 -22.61
N LEU A 371 3.33 12.85 -22.17
CA LEU A 371 3.57 14.18 -22.73
C LEU A 371 5.02 14.28 -23.19
N VAL A 372 5.27 15.13 -24.18
CA VAL A 372 6.62 15.50 -24.62
C VAL A 372 6.76 17.01 -24.58
N THR A 373 7.94 17.46 -24.23
CA THR A 373 8.36 18.86 -24.29
C THR A 373 9.80 18.97 -24.77
N LYS A 374 10.15 20.09 -25.37
CA LYS A 374 11.55 20.37 -25.72
C LYS A 374 12.38 20.80 -24.51
N SER A 375 11.75 21.38 -23.48
CA SER A 375 12.43 21.87 -22.31
C SER A 375 11.56 21.78 -21.06
N LEU A 376 12.08 21.10 -20.04
CA LEU A 376 11.46 21.08 -18.72
C LEU A 376 11.89 22.31 -17.91
N PRO A 377 10.94 23.03 -17.25
CA PRO A 377 11.29 24.05 -16.27
C PRO A 377 12.20 23.48 -15.18
N ARG A 378 13.20 24.25 -14.77
CA ARG A 378 14.22 23.80 -13.79
C ARG A 378 14.26 24.70 -12.55
N THR A 379 14.64 24.09 -11.45
CA THR A 379 14.96 24.80 -10.21
C THR A 379 16.33 25.48 -10.33
N SER A 380 16.67 26.35 -9.38
CA SER A 380 18.00 26.97 -9.30
C SER A 380 19.16 25.96 -9.20
N SER A 381 18.88 24.75 -8.71
CA SER A 381 19.85 23.65 -8.64
C SER A 381 19.90 22.80 -9.93
N GLY A 382 19.19 23.19 -11.00
CA GLY A 382 19.18 22.51 -12.30
C GLY A 382 18.27 21.29 -12.38
N LYS A 383 17.56 20.91 -11.33
CA LYS A 383 16.60 19.79 -11.35
C LYS A 383 15.27 20.22 -11.98
N PRO A 384 14.51 19.31 -12.63
CA PRO A 384 13.16 19.61 -13.09
C PRO A 384 12.27 20.15 -11.97
N ALA A 385 11.63 21.31 -12.21
CA ALA A 385 10.79 21.99 -11.23
C ALA A 385 9.39 21.38 -11.18
N ARG A 386 9.25 20.25 -10.50
CA ARG A 386 8.03 19.41 -10.45
C ARG A 386 6.76 20.20 -10.10
N SER A 387 6.78 20.98 -9.03
CA SER A 387 5.63 21.79 -8.60
C SER A 387 5.20 22.77 -9.69
N LEU A 388 6.14 23.51 -10.26
CA LEU A 388 5.86 24.47 -11.32
C LEU A 388 5.24 23.81 -12.56
N VAL A 389 5.72 22.61 -12.94
CA VAL A 389 5.15 21.85 -14.05
C VAL A 389 3.74 21.34 -13.73
N THR A 390 3.53 20.89 -12.48
CA THR A 390 2.21 20.44 -12.01
C THR A 390 1.20 21.58 -12.06
N ASP A 391 1.57 22.75 -11.55
CA ASP A 391 0.71 23.95 -11.53
C ASP A 391 0.37 24.40 -12.98
N ARG A 392 1.38 24.50 -13.85
CA ARG A 392 1.17 24.89 -15.26
C ARG A 392 0.29 23.90 -16.01
N LEU A 393 0.42 22.60 -15.70
CA LEU A 393 -0.41 21.58 -16.34
C LEU A 393 -1.87 21.67 -15.86
N ALA A 394 -2.10 21.96 -14.57
CA ALA A 394 -3.42 22.19 -14.00
C ALA A 394 -4.10 23.42 -14.56
N GLU A 395 -3.33 24.48 -14.81
CA GLU A 395 -3.79 25.74 -15.43
C GLU A 395 -3.94 25.65 -16.96
N GLY A 396 -3.50 24.55 -17.58
CA GLY A 396 -3.56 24.37 -19.04
C GLY A 396 -2.55 25.22 -19.83
N ILE A 397 -1.51 25.75 -19.16
CA ILE A 397 -0.46 26.60 -19.76
C ILE A 397 0.89 25.88 -19.90
N PHE A 398 0.94 24.56 -19.67
CA PHE A 398 2.15 23.77 -19.88
C PHE A 398 2.40 23.55 -21.37
N ASP A 399 3.59 23.96 -21.85
CA ASP A 399 4.04 23.77 -23.21
C ASP A 399 4.53 22.32 -23.41
N GLY A 400 3.58 21.45 -23.73
CA GLY A 400 3.86 20.03 -23.98
C GLY A 400 2.76 19.37 -24.81
N GLU A 401 3.18 18.51 -25.72
CA GLU A 401 2.28 17.78 -26.62
C GLU A 401 1.97 16.39 -26.07
N THR A 402 0.76 15.90 -26.36
CA THR A 402 0.40 14.52 -26.00
C THR A 402 1.03 13.53 -26.99
N LEU A 403 1.87 12.64 -26.49
CA LEU A 403 2.37 11.50 -27.26
C LEU A 403 1.27 10.44 -27.42
N ARG A 404 0.98 10.05 -28.66
CA ARG A 404 -0.05 9.09 -29.05
C ARG A 404 0.50 7.75 -29.47
#